data_5aa3772cac3c810c581fcd2b526e406b
#
_entry.id   5aa3772cac3c810c581fcd2b526e406b
#
_cell.length_a   1.000
_cell.length_b   1.000
_cell.length_c   1.000
_cell.angle_alpha   90.00
_cell.angle_beta   90.00
_cell.angle_gamma   90.00
#
_symmetry.space_group_name_H-M   'P 1'
#
loop_
_entity.id
_entity.type
_entity.pdbx_description
1 polymer ?
#
loop_
_entity_poly.entity_id
_entity_poly.type
_entity_poly.pdbx_seq_one_letter_code
_entity_poly.pdbx_strand_id
1 'polypeptide(L)'
;RFNKLLAKIVRDHKKNSKALILKIDGPLSLFVQTQKYGLNLANFFAAVLLQPKWKIDAQIRILKNQIHSLNLDESCEIRSHLRQFLSYIPDEIQILSKQISEKLPDWELTSSSDFVALEGESLCFPDYLITHKFGKSVSLELFHKWHSTPLKMRLDQLDSQKGSPLL
;
A
#
# COMPACT_ATOMS: atom_id res chain seq x y z
N ARG A 1 2.98 0.21 1.05
CA ARG A 1 3.61 -1.10 1.28
C ARG A 1 5.04 -0.98 1.78
N PHE A 2 5.84 -0.05 1.26
CA PHE A 2 7.21 0.16 1.76
C PHE A 2 7.26 0.43 3.27
N ASN A 3 6.21 1.03 3.82
CA ASN A 3 6.06 1.21 5.26
C ASN A 3 5.61 -0.08 5.99
N LYS A 4 5.50 -1.21 5.28
CA LYS A 4 5.10 -2.51 5.85
C LYS A 4 3.73 -2.45 6.56
N LEU A 5 2.82 -1.61 6.04
CA LEU A 5 1.46 -1.47 6.55
C LEU A 5 0.52 -2.48 5.89
N LEU A 6 -0.40 -3.01 6.67
CA LEU A 6 -1.53 -3.78 6.17
C LEU A 6 -2.59 -2.80 5.67
N ALA A 7 -2.75 -2.72 4.36
CA ALA A 7 -3.64 -1.76 3.73
C ALA A 7 -4.50 -2.40 2.64
N LYS A 8 -5.74 -1.95 2.54
CA LYS A 8 -6.68 -2.30 1.47
C LYS A 8 -7.23 -1.01 0.86
N ILE A 9 -7.25 -0.93 -0.47
CA ILE A 9 -7.83 0.20 -1.19
C ILE A 9 -9.17 -0.24 -1.77
N VAL A 10 -10.22 0.57 -1.55
CA VAL A 10 -11.56 0.34 -2.07
C VAL A 10 -12.10 1.62 -2.69
N ARG A 11 -13.05 1.51 -3.62
CA ARG A 11 -13.76 2.69 -4.15
C ARG A 11 -14.78 3.20 -3.14
N ASP A 12 -14.96 4.52 -3.10
CA ASP A 12 -16.05 5.14 -2.33
C ASP A 12 -17.31 5.20 -3.17
N HIS A 13 -18.26 4.29 -2.89
CA HIS A 13 -19.54 4.23 -3.60
C HIS A 13 -20.57 5.25 -3.12
N LYS A 14 -20.34 5.88 -1.95
CA LYS A 14 -21.37 6.75 -1.35
C LYS A 14 -21.49 8.11 -2.05
N LYS A 15 -20.55 8.50 -2.89
CA LYS A 15 -20.50 9.87 -3.43
C LYS A 15 -20.51 9.99 -4.95
N ASN A 16 -20.77 8.96 -5.72
CA ASN A 16 -20.59 9.05 -7.18
C ASN A 16 -19.24 9.70 -7.58
N SER A 17 -18.25 9.61 -6.68
CA SER A 17 -16.95 10.26 -6.75
C SER A 17 -15.89 9.22 -7.13
N LYS A 18 -14.89 9.66 -7.87
CA LYS A 18 -13.69 8.85 -8.14
C LYS A 18 -12.78 8.70 -6.91
N ALA A 19 -13.31 8.99 -5.70
CA ALA A 19 -12.54 8.93 -4.48
C ALA A 19 -12.18 7.47 -4.11
N LEU A 20 -10.97 7.29 -3.63
CA LEU A 20 -10.46 6.03 -3.12
C LEU A 20 -10.37 6.09 -1.60
N ILE A 21 -10.78 5.01 -0.95
CA ILE A 21 -10.64 4.82 0.49
C ILE A 21 -9.49 3.86 0.73
N LEU A 22 -8.46 4.33 1.40
CA LEU A 22 -7.38 3.50 1.90
C LEU A 22 -7.70 3.08 3.34
N LYS A 23 -7.97 1.80 3.54
CA LYS A 23 -8.17 1.22 4.88
C LYS A 23 -6.86 0.64 5.36
N ILE A 24 -6.42 1.05 6.55
CA ILE A 24 -5.17 0.60 7.17
C ILE A 24 -5.50 0.00 8.53
N ASP A 25 -4.99 -1.20 8.79
CA ASP A 25 -5.11 -1.82 10.10
C ASP A 25 -4.19 -1.10 11.09
N GLY A 26 -4.71 -0.82 12.26
CA GLY A 26 -3.95 -0.19 13.33
C GLY A 26 -2.97 -1.16 14.01
N PRO A 27 -1.98 -0.65 14.76
CA PRO A 27 -0.99 -1.49 15.45
C PRO A 27 -1.61 -2.41 16.52
N LEU A 28 -2.79 -2.07 17.03
CA LEU A 28 -3.50 -2.87 18.03
C LEU A 28 -4.17 -4.12 17.45
N SER A 29 -4.32 -4.21 16.14
CA SER A 29 -4.81 -5.42 15.46
C SER A 29 -3.72 -6.48 15.28
N LEU A 30 -2.46 -6.15 15.58
CA LEU A 30 -1.30 -7.02 15.41
C LEU A 30 -0.81 -7.54 16.76
N PHE A 31 -0.62 -8.85 16.88
CA PHE A 31 -0.11 -9.48 18.09
C PHE A 31 1.41 -9.34 18.28
N VAL A 32 2.15 -8.97 17.22
CA VAL A 32 3.62 -8.96 17.21
C VAL A 32 4.15 -7.66 16.61
N GLN A 33 5.20 -7.08 17.23
CA GLN A 33 5.94 -5.89 16.77
C GLN A 33 5.12 -4.59 16.65
N THR A 34 4.23 -4.35 17.59
CA THR A 34 3.34 -3.18 17.61
C THR A 34 4.06 -1.83 17.53
N GLN A 35 5.23 -1.68 18.19
CA GLN A 35 5.98 -0.43 18.17
C GLN A 35 6.51 -0.08 16.78
N LYS A 36 7.13 -1.05 16.08
CA LYS A 36 7.67 -0.84 14.73
C LYS A 36 6.56 -0.52 13.73
N TYR A 37 5.44 -1.21 13.84
CA TYR A 37 4.28 -0.95 13.01
C TYR A 37 3.68 0.44 13.29
N GLY A 38 3.59 0.84 14.55
CA GLY A 38 3.13 2.18 14.95
C GLY A 38 4.00 3.28 14.39
N LEU A 39 5.32 3.10 14.38
CA LEU A 39 6.26 4.06 13.78
C LEU A 39 6.08 4.13 12.25
N ASN A 40 5.90 3.00 11.59
CA ASN A 40 5.62 2.95 10.15
C ASN A 40 4.31 3.67 9.81
N LEU A 41 3.28 3.51 10.65
CA LEU A 41 2.00 4.20 10.49
C LEU A 41 2.15 5.71 10.68
N ALA A 42 2.94 6.16 11.66
CA ALA A 42 3.23 7.57 11.89
C ALA A 42 3.97 8.21 10.70
N ASN A 43 4.95 7.52 10.14
CA ASN A 43 5.65 7.97 8.93
C ASN A 43 4.72 8.04 7.72
N PHE A 44 3.83 7.07 7.58
CA PHE A 44 2.82 7.08 6.52
C PHE A 44 1.83 8.24 6.68
N PHE A 45 1.41 8.54 7.92
CA PHE A 45 0.54 9.68 8.21
C PHE A 45 1.15 10.99 7.71
N ALA A 46 2.44 11.22 7.97
CA ALA A 46 3.13 12.41 7.47
C ALA A 46 3.10 12.52 5.93
N ALA A 47 3.14 11.38 5.22
CA ALA A 47 3.02 11.35 3.77
C ALA A 47 1.60 11.66 3.28
N VAL A 48 0.57 11.24 4.01
CA VAL A 48 -0.84 11.58 3.70
C VAL A 48 -1.05 13.09 3.76
N LEU A 49 -0.46 13.77 4.74
CA LEU A 49 -0.57 15.23 4.90
C LEU A 49 0.07 16.04 3.77
N LEU A 50 0.84 15.42 2.89
CA LEU A 50 1.37 16.07 1.67
C LEU A 50 0.36 16.12 0.52
N GLN A 51 -0.76 15.40 0.63
CA GLN A 51 -1.78 15.43 -0.40
C GLN A 51 -2.61 16.72 -0.33
N PRO A 52 -3.03 17.29 -1.47
CA PRO A 52 -3.80 18.53 -1.49
C PRO A 52 -5.21 18.37 -0.90
N LYS A 53 -5.75 17.15 -0.93
CA LYS A 53 -7.03 16.80 -0.32
C LYS A 53 -6.91 15.45 0.37
N TRP A 54 -7.23 15.41 1.64
CA TRP A 54 -7.20 14.20 2.43
C TRP A 54 -8.26 14.24 3.53
N LYS A 55 -8.71 13.08 3.92
CA LYS A 55 -9.56 12.88 5.09
C LYS A 55 -9.12 11.63 5.82
N ILE A 56 -9.08 11.69 7.13
CA ILE A 56 -8.71 10.59 8.01
C ILE A 56 -9.80 10.37 9.02
N ASP A 57 -10.36 9.16 9.01
CA ASP A 57 -11.29 8.66 10.03
C ASP A 57 -10.59 7.49 10.73
N ALA A 58 -10.30 7.63 12.02
CA ALA A 58 -9.58 6.62 12.78
C ALA A 58 -10.22 6.37 14.15
N GLN A 59 -10.06 5.15 14.62
CA GLN A 59 -10.34 4.80 16.01
C GLN A 59 -9.02 4.74 16.77
N ILE A 60 -8.92 5.51 17.83
CA ILE A 60 -7.72 5.58 18.68
C ILE A 60 -8.06 5.10 20.08
N ARG A 61 -7.13 4.35 20.67
CA ARG A 61 -7.23 3.93 22.06
C ARG A 61 -6.32 4.81 22.91
N ILE A 62 -6.92 5.52 23.82
CA ILE A 62 -6.22 6.37 24.79
C ILE A 62 -6.20 5.64 26.16
N LEU A 63 -5.62 6.25 27.16
CA LEU A 63 -5.51 5.71 28.52
C LEU A 63 -6.79 5.01 29.00
N LYS A 64 -6.64 3.87 29.71
CA LYS A 64 -7.73 3.04 30.27
C LYS A 64 -8.62 2.34 29.23
N ASN A 65 -8.09 1.99 28.06
CA ASN A 65 -8.83 1.26 27.02
C ASN A 65 -10.07 1.97 26.44
N GLN A 66 -10.20 3.27 26.61
CA GLN A 66 -11.28 4.03 25.99
C GLN A 66 -10.98 4.21 24.50
N ILE A 67 -11.96 3.89 23.68
CA ILE A 67 -11.88 4.08 22.22
C ILE A 67 -12.54 5.43 21.87
N HIS A 68 -11.80 6.26 21.16
CA HIS A 68 -12.23 7.55 20.67
C HIS A 68 -12.16 7.58 19.14
N SER A 69 -13.09 8.30 18.51
CA SER A 69 -13.04 8.57 17.09
C SER A 69 -12.22 9.82 16.82
N LEU A 70 -11.26 9.72 15.90
CA LEU A 70 -10.47 10.82 15.40
C LEU A 70 -10.91 11.09 13.96
N ASN A 71 -11.38 12.32 13.69
CA ASN A 71 -11.75 12.76 12.35
C ASN A 71 -10.93 14.00 12.02
N LEU A 72 -10.14 13.92 10.97
CA LEU A 72 -9.27 14.99 10.49
C LEU A 72 -9.44 15.14 8.98
N ASP A 73 -9.28 16.32 8.48
CA ASP A 73 -9.23 16.62 7.05
C ASP A 73 -8.29 17.79 6.76
N GLU A 74 -8.20 18.17 5.51
CA GLU A 74 -7.33 19.25 5.05
C GLU A 74 -7.64 20.64 5.64
N SER A 75 -8.81 20.81 6.27
CA SER A 75 -9.14 22.07 6.97
C SER A 75 -8.45 22.18 8.34
N CYS A 76 -7.97 21.07 8.88
CA CYS A 76 -7.13 21.07 10.06
C CYS A 76 -5.78 21.69 9.72
N GLU A 77 -5.28 22.62 10.52
CA GLU A 77 -4.00 23.30 10.31
C GLU A 77 -2.77 22.41 10.57
N ILE A 78 -2.94 21.09 10.41
CA ILE A 78 -1.87 20.10 10.58
C ILE A 78 -1.05 20.03 9.29
N ARG A 79 0.25 20.20 9.41
CA ARG A 79 1.18 20.12 8.29
C ARG A 79 2.18 19.00 8.45
N SER A 80 2.55 18.40 7.32
CA SER A 80 3.62 17.41 7.30
C SER A 80 4.96 18.07 7.66
N HIS A 81 5.76 17.38 8.46
CA HIS A 81 7.15 17.73 8.68
C HIS A 81 8.05 17.34 7.48
N LEU A 82 7.55 16.50 6.57
CA LEU A 82 8.24 16.15 5.34
C LEU A 82 8.11 17.30 4.34
N ARG A 83 9.22 17.68 3.70
CA ARG A 83 9.21 18.75 2.69
C ARG A 83 8.80 18.24 1.30
N GLN A 84 9.06 16.98 1.03
CA GLN A 84 8.74 16.31 -0.23
C GLN A 84 8.40 14.85 0.05
N PHE A 85 7.63 14.24 -0.85
CA PHE A 85 7.43 12.81 -0.85
C PHE A 85 8.74 12.15 -1.34
N LEU A 86 9.66 11.92 -0.41
CA LEU A 86 10.83 11.12 -0.69
C LEU A 86 10.38 9.66 -0.70
N SER A 87 10.33 9.06 -1.86
CA SER A 87 10.11 7.64 -2.01
C SER A 87 11.32 6.89 -1.42
N TYR A 88 11.23 6.53 -0.14
CA TYR A 88 12.20 5.61 0.43
C TYR A 88 12.06 4.25 -0.26
N ILE A 89 13.09 3.84 -0.94
CA ILE A 89 13.18 2.49 -1.53
C ILE A 89 13.96 1.63 -0.54
N PRO A 90 13.32 0.62 0.08
CA PRO A 90 14.00 -0.31 0.97
C PRO A 90 15.19 -1.01 0.30
N ASP A 91 16.21 -1.34 1.07
CA ASP A 91 17.40 -2.00 0.55
C ASP A 91 17.09 -3.34 -0.14
N GLU A 92 16.09 -4.07 0.37
CA GLU A 92 15.62 -5.32 -0.25
C GLU A 92 15.13 -5.12 -1.68
N ILE A 93 14.53 -3.96 -1.95
CA ILE A 93 14.03 -3.60 -3.30
C ILE A 93 15.19 -3.20 -4.21
N GLN A 94 16.17 -2.48 -3.69
CA GLN A 94 17.37 -2.14 -4.46
C GLN A 94 18.14 -3.41 -4.85
N ILE A 95 18.27 -4.37 -3.92
CA ILE A 95 18.88 -5.68 -4.18
C ILE A 95 18.08 -6.44 -5.25
N LEU A 96 16.73 -6.47 -5.13
CA LEU A 96 15.86 -7.11 -6.13
C LEU A 96 16.05 -6.50 -7.52
N SER A 97 16.04 -5.18 -7.62
CA SER A 97 16.23 -4.46 -8.89
C SER A 97 17.58 -4.81 -9.52
N LYS A 98 18.64 -4.84 -8.71
CA LYS A 98 19.98 -5.23 -9.15
C LYS A 98 20.03 -6.68 -9.64
N GLN A 99 19.42 -7.60 -8.90
CA GLN A 99 19.36 -9.02 -9.30
C GLN A 99 18.59 -9.24 -10.59
N ILE A 100 17.51 -8.49 -10.80
CA ILE A 100 16.73 -8.56 -12.06
C ILE A 100 17.61 -8.08 -13.22
N SER A 101 18.25 -6.92 -13.09
CA SER A 101 19.11 -6.39 -14.16
C SER A 101 20.30 -7.28 -14.50
N GLU A 102 20.88 -7.98 -13.51
CA GLU A 102 22.03 -8.88 -13.71
C GLU A 102 21.62 -10.25 -14.28
N LYS A 103 20.51 -10.83 -13.79
CA LYS A 103 20.12 -12.20 -14.14
C LYS A 103 19.13 -12.27 -15.32
N LEU A 104 18.40 -11.19 -15.55
CA LEU A 104 17.35 -11.08 -16.57
C LEU A 104 17.54 -9.80 -17.40
N PRO A 105 18.64 -9.69 -18.18
CA PRO A 105 19.01 -8.47 -18.89
C PRO A 105 17.97 -8.04 -19.95
N ASP A 106 17.08 -8.93 -20.35
CA ASP A 106 15.99 -8.66 -21.29
C ASP A 106 14.73 -8.10 -20.61
N TRP A 107 14.75 -7.95 -19.29
CA TRP A 107 13.63 -7.46 -18.49
C TRP A 107 13.98 -6.18 -17.77
N GLU A 108 13.08 -5.22 -17.81
CA GLU A 108 13.18 -3.94 -17.11
C GLU A 108 12.17 -3.88 -15.97
N LEU A 109 12.61 -3.46 -14.79
CA LEU A 109 11.78 -3.23 -13.62
C LEU A 109 11.49 -1.74 -13.49
N THR A 110 10.22 -1.34 -13.61
CA THR A 110 9.77 0.04 -13.44
C THR A 110 8.72 0.12 -12.35
N SER A 111 8.59 1.28 -11.68
CA SER A 111 7.50 1.50 -10.72
C SER A 111 6.15 1.53 -11.46
N SER A 112 5.15 0.82 -10.92
CA SER A 112 3.81 0.85 -11.48
C SER A 112 3.02 2.03 -10.93
N SER A 113 2.31 2.75 -11.79
CA SER A 113 1.31 3.76 -11.43
C SER A 113 -0.12 3.28 -11.68
N ASP A 114 -0.28 2.15 -12.32
CA ASP A 114 -1.57 1.60 -12.71
C ASP A 114 -2.16 0.71 -11.62
N PHE A 115 -3.44 0.44 -11.73
CA PHE A 115 -4.14 -0.47 -10.84
C PHE A 115 -4.80 -1.59 -11.64
N VAL A 116 -4.93 -2.75 -11.00
CA VAL A 116 -5.66 -3.92 -11.51
C VAL A 116 -6.97 -4.02 -10.72
N ALA A 117 -8.10 -4.05 -11.43
CA ALA A 117 -9.38 -4.31 -10.82
C ALA A 117 -9.48 -5.81 -10.48
N LEU A 118 -9.89 -6.12 -9.26
CA LEU A 118 -10.10 -7.47 -8.78
C LEU A 118 -11.58 -7.71 -8.52
N GLU A 119 -11.98 -8.96 -8.36
CA GLU A 119 -13.36 -9.30 -7.99
C GLU A 119 -13.80 -8.61 -6.69
N GLY A 120 -15.10 -8.31 -6.58
CA GLY A 120 -15.70 -7.68 -5.39
C GLY A 120 -15.25 -6.23 -5.17
N GLU A 121 -15.05 -5.44 -6.25
CA GLU A 121 -14.73 -4.01 -6.19
C GLU A 121 -13.38 -3.67 -5.51
N SER A 122 -12.55 -4.68 -5.30
CA SER A 122 -11.20 -4.49 -4.79
C SER A 122 -10.28 -4.00 -5.90
N LEU A 123 -9.35 -3.10 -5.54
CA LEU A 123 -8.31 -2.64 -6.44
C LEU A 123 -6.96 -3.12 -5.94
N CYS A 124 -6.15 -3.64 -6.84
CA CYS A 124 -4.75 -3.92 -6.61
C CYS A 124 -3.90 -2.82 -7.24
N PHE A 125 -2.96 -2.31 -6.49
CA PHE A 125 -1.93 -1.38 -6.97
C PHE A 125 -0.60 -2.13 -6.94
N PRO A 126 -0.16 -2.69 -8.07
CA PRO A 126 1.14 -3.34 -8.15
C PRO A 126 2.26 -2.38 -7.76
N ASP A 127 3.29 -2.90 -7.14
CA ASP A 127 4.44 -2.08 -6.74
C ASP A 127 5.33 -1.77 -7.93
N TYR A 128 5.46 -2.74 -8.86
CA TYR A 128 6.31 -2.65 -10.05
C TYR A 128 5.64 -3.26 -11.27
N LEU A 129 6.17 -2.88 -12.42
CA LEU A 129 5.93 -3.50 -13.70
C LEU A 129 7.25 -4.07 -14.20
N ILE A 130 7.25 -5.36 -14.57
CA ILE A 130 8.39 -5.99 -15.24
C ILE A 130 8.05 -6.11 -16.70
N THR A 131 8.85 -5.47 -17.56
CA THR A 131 8.62 -5.44 -19.01
C THR A 131 9.75 -6.12 -19.75
N HIS A 132 9.40 -7.09 -20.58
CA HIS A 132 10.36 -7.74 -21.47
C HIS A 132 10.60 -6.89 -22.72
N LYS A 133 11.81 -6.91 -23.26
CA LYS A 133 12.17 -6.15 -24.49
C LYS A 133 11.25 -6.39 -25.69
N PHE A 134 10.54 -7.53 -25.75
CA PHE A 134 9.54 -7.83 -26.78
C PHE A 134 8.12 -7.38 -26.41
N GLY A 135 7.95 -6.50 -25.42
CA GLY A 135 6.68 -5.86 -25.09
C GLY A 135 5.77 -6.64 -24.14
N LYS A 136 6.16 -7.83 -23.68
CA LYS A 136 5.40 -8.51 -22.60
C LYS A 136 5.63 -7.80 -21.29
N SER A 137 4.55 -7.49 -20.58
CA SER A 137 4.62 -6.86 -19.27
C SER A 137 3.85 -7.67 -18.22
N VAL A 138 4.37 -7.72 -17.02
CA VAL A 138 3.76 -8.39 -15.87
C VAL A 138 3.82 -7.45 -14.67
N SER A 139 2.69 -7.28 -14.02
CA SER A 139 2.58 -6.49 -12.80
C SER A 139 3.07 -7.31 -11.60
N LEU A 140 3.90 -6.70 -10.75
CA LEU A 140 4.50 -7.33 -9.59
C LEU A 140 3.97 -6.70 -8.32
N GLU A 141 3.40 -7.51 -7.44
CA GLU A 141 2.96 -7.13 -6.12
C GLU A 141 3.86 -7.77 -5.06
N LEU A 142 4.45 -6.96 -4.17
CA LEU A 142 5.40 -7.42 -3.17
C LEU A 142 4.74 -7.59 -1.80
N PHE A 143 4.97 -8.72 -1.18
CA PHE A 143 4.52 -9.00 0.18
C PHE A 143 5.69 -9.21 1.11
N HIS A 144 5.66 -8.55 2.26
CA HIS A 144 6.61 -8.82 3.31
C HIS A 144 6.28 -10.20 3.95
N LYS A 145 7.32 -10.92 4.41
CA LYS A 145 7.17 -12.26 5.03
C LYS A 145 6.13 -12.34 6.15
N TRP A 146 5.79 -11.23 6.78
CA TRP A 146 4.75 -11.16 7.83
C TRP A 146 3.34 -10.97 7.27
N HIS A 147 3.20 -10.75 5.98
CA HIS A 147 1.93 -10.55 5.30
C HIS A 147 1.38 -11.87 4.71
N SER A 148 1.53 -12.98 5.43
CA SER A 148 1.08 -14.31 4.96
C SER A 148 -0.43 -14.35 4.69
N THR A 149 -1.25 -13.77 5.57
CA THR A 149 -2.71 -13.73 5.38
C THR A 149 -3.12 -12.87 4.20
N PRO A 150 -2.65 -11.61 4.04
CA PRO A 150 -2.91 -10.82 2.83
C PRO A 150 -2.42 -11.49 1.55
N LEU A 151 -1.26 -12.13 1.58
CA LEU A 151 -0.74 -12.89 0.43
C LEU A 151 -1.69 -14.03 0.05
N LYS A 152 -2.14 -14.85 1.02
CA LYS A 152 -3.07 -15.93 0.77
C LYS A 152 -4.38 -15.41 0.16
N MET A 153 -4.97 -14.38 0.75
CA MET A 153 -6.18 -13.75 0.21
C MET A 153 -5.99 -13.25 -1.24
N ARG A 154 -4.79 -12.71 -1.55
CA ARG A 154 -4.47 -12.26 -2.91
C ARG A 154 -4.36 -13.43 -3.88
N LEU A 155 -3.71 -14.53 -3.50
CA LEU A 155 -3.62 -15.73 -4.31
C LEU A 155 -5.01 -16.33 -4.58
N ASP A 156 -5.86 -16.43 -3.55
CA ASP A 156 -7.25 -16.93 -3.70
C ASP A 156 -8.05 -16.05 -4.69
N GLN A 157 -7.85 -14.71 -4.66
CA GLN A 157 -8.47 -13.78 -5.60
C GLN A 157 -7.96 -13.94 -7.04
N LEU A 158 -6.67 -14.23 -7.22
CA LEU A 158 -6.08 -14.43 -8.55
C LEU A 158 -6.46 -15.76 -9.16
N ASP A 159 -6.59 -16.80 -8.35
CA ASP A 159 -7.04 -18.12 -8.80
C ASP A 159 -8.48 -18.09 -9.34
N SER A 160 -9.32 -17.21 -8.78
CA SER A 160 -10.68 -16.99 -9.28
C SER A 160 -10.70 -16.21 -10.61
N GLN A 161 -9.67 -15.40 -10.89
CA GLN A 161 -9.52 -14.61 -12.11
C GLN A 161 -8.57 -15.29 -13.11
N LYS A 162 -9.07 -16.24 -13.87
CA LYS A 162 -8.27 -16.88 -14.94
C LYS A 162 -7.76 -15.83 -15.93
N GLY A 163 -6.43 -15.67 -16.01
CA GLY A 163 -5.78 -14.78 -16.97
C GLY A 163 -5.34 -13.40 -16.42
N SER A 164 -5.26 -13.24 -15.11
CA SER A 164 -4.70 -12.02 -14.52
C SER A 164 -3.22 -11.84 -14.87
N PRO A 165 -2.80 -10.64 -15.34
CA PRO A 165 -1.40 -10.33 -15.63
C PRO A 165 -0.59 -9.95 -14.38
N LEU A 166 -1.00 -10.42 -13.20
CA LEU A 166 -0.36 -10.11 -11.92
C LEU A 166 0.49 -11.29 -11.43
N LEU A 167 1.68 -11.01 -10.95
CA LEU A 167 2.58 -11.91 -10.22
C LEU A 167 2.74 -11.49 -8.76
#